data_4f7463409d67ba158890c70e766855c6
#
_entry.id   4f7463409d67ba158890c70e766855c6
#
_cell.length_a   1.000
_cell.length_b   1.000
_cell.length_c   1.000
_cell.angle_alpha   90.00
_cell.angle_beta   90.00
_cell.angle_gamma   90.00
#
_symmetry.space_group_name_H-M   'P 1'
#
loop_
_entity.id
_entity.type
_entity.pdbx_description
1 polymer ?
#
loop_
_entity_poly.entity_id
_entity_poly.type
_entity_poly.pdbx_seq_one_letter_code
_entity_poly.pdbx_strand_id
1 'polypeptide(L)'
;LGDVYKRQMRKLKTIRGMPDIFGRTLQKISCVEEVCRKTFHAHNFQEFRTPILENKDIFTRSVGETSDIVQKQMYEFQDKKGATLCLRPEGTVGLARALLTNGLDDSEIKKLFYIGPMFRYERPQKGRKRQFNQAGIELIADESYHADLEVIQVGVRILKDLNVKFKLEINYVGDVQTLSIY
;
A
#
# COMPACT_ATOMS: atom_id res chain seq x y z
N LEU A 1 0.73 -30.18 22.67
CA LEU A 1 2.02 -29.48 22.76
C LEU A 1 2.53 -29.63 24.17
N GLY A 2 3.63 -30.41 24.36
CA GLY A 2 4.19 -30.74 25.68
C GLY A 2 4.68 -29.52 26.45
N ASP A 3 4.79 -29.66 27.78
CA ASP A 3 5.15 -28.57 28.68
C ASP A 3 6.54 -27.98 28.41
N VAL A 4 7.46 -28.74 27.84
CA VAL A 4 8.80 -28.27 27.42
C VAL A 4 8.67 -27.25 26.28
N TYR A 5 7.82 -27.50 25.29
CA TYR A 5 7.52 -26.56 24.20
C TYR A 5 6.88 -25.27 24.70
N LYS A 6 5.93 -25.37 25.64
CA LYS A 6 5.28 -24.21 26.26
C LYS A 6 6.27 -23.33 27.05
N ARG A 7 7.26 -23.92 27.75
CA ARG A 7 8.26 -23.16 28.49
C ARG A 7 9.26 -22.44 27.59
N GLN A 8 9.69 -23.08 26.49
CA GLN A 8 10.61 -22.46 25.51
C GLN A 8 9.91 -21.35 24.73
N MET A 9 8.64 -21.54 24.32
CA MET A 9 7.87 -20.57 23.54
C MET A 9 7.44 -19.33 24.34
N ARG A 10 7.36 -19.38 25.69
CA ARG A 10 7.03 -18.23 26.54
C ARG A 10 7.98 -17.04 26.40
N LYS A 11 9.22 -17.25 25.90
CA LYS A 11 10.22 -16.21 25.65
C LYS A 11 10.18 -15.64 24.24
N LEU A 12 9.49 -16.29 23.32
CA LEU A 12 9.38 -15.84 21.93
C LEU A 12 8.27 -14.79 21.83
N LYS A 13 8.62 -13.65 21.25
CA LYS A 13 7.68 -12.56 20.98
C LYS A 13 7.69 -12.26 19.49
N THR A 14 6.55 -11.81 18.97
CA THR A 14 6.48 -11.26 17.62
C THR A 14 7.37 -10.03 17.48
N ILE A 15 7.75 -9.71 16.25
CA ILE A 15 8.49 -8.48 15.97
C ILE A 15 7.64 -7.27 16.38
N ARG A 16 8.24 -6.30 17.05
CA ARG A 16 7.54 -5.09 17.47
C ARG A 16 6.88 -4.39 16.28
N GLY A 17 5.58 -4.16 16.36
CA GLY A 17 4.77 -3.54 15.30
C GLY A 17 4.32 -4.51 14.20
N MET A 18 4.57 -5.82 14.35
CA MET A 18 4.11 -6.90 13.46
C MET A 18 3.37 -7.97 14.28
N PRO A 19 2.17 -7.69 14.78
CA PRO A 19 1.42 -8.65 15.60
C PRO A 19 0.82 -9.75 14.75
N ASP A 20 0.59 -10.92 15.35
CA ASP A 20 -0.32 -11.92 14.78
C ASP A 20 -1.73 -11.34 14.70
N ILE A 21 -2.42 -11.62 13.60
CA ILE A 21 -3.78 -11.13 13.34
C ILE A 21 -4.72 -12.32 13.31
N PHE A 22 -5.65 -12.37 14.25
CA PHE A 22 -6.64 -13.45 14.39
C PHE A 22 -7.94 -12.97 15.02
N GLY A 23 -8.95 -13.84 15.06
CA GLY A 23 -10.23 -13.61 15.71
C GLY A 23 -10.95 -12.36 15.18
N ARG A 24 -11.51 -11.54 16.07
CA ARG A 24 -12.30 -10.35 15.71
C ARG A 24 -11.50 -9.31 14.90
N THR A 25 -10.20 -9.19 15.13
CA THR A 25 -9.36 -8.27 14.36
C THR A 25 -9.23 -8.73 12.93
N LEU A 26 -8.98 -10.02 12.70
CA LEU A 26 -8.95 -10.58 11.35
C LEU A 26 -10.29 -10.42 10.64
N GLN A 27 -11.41 -10.72 11.30
CA GLN A 27 -12.75 -10.54 10.73
C GLN A 27 -13.00 -9.10 10.25
N LYS A 28 -12.57 -8.09 11.03
CA LYS A 28 -12.69 -6.69 10.62
C LYS A 28 -11.85 -6.36 9.39
N ILE A 29 -10.60 -6.86 9.33
CA ILE A 29 -9.72 -6.65 8.18
C ILE A 29 -10.32 -7.31 6.94
N SER A 30 -10.76 -8.57 7.05
CA SER A 30 -11.40 -9.28 5.94
C SER A 30 -12.66 -8.57 5.43
N CYS A 31 -13.48 -8.04 6.33
CA CYS A 31 -14.64 -7.24 5.95
C CYS A 31 -14.26 -5.98 5.15
N VAL A 32 -13.21 -5.26 5.57
CA VAL A 32 -12.72 -4.08 4.84
C VAL A 32 -12.19 -4.49 3.47
N GLU A 33 -11.38 -5.56 3.39
CA GLU A 33 -10.83 -6.06 2.13
C GLU A 33 -11.95 -6.48 1.15
N GLU A 34 -13.01 -7.12 1.65
CA GLU A 34 -14.16 -7.53 0.85
C GLU A 34 -14.93 -6.34 0.30
N VAL A 35 -15.21 -5.33 1.13
CA VAL A 35 -15.86 -4.09 0.69
C VAL A 35 -15.02 -3.37 -0.36
N CYS A 36 -13.70 -3.24 -0.14
CA CYS A 36 -12.79 -2.64 -1.10
C CYS A 36 -12.83 -3.41 -2.44
N ARG A 37 -12.66 -4.72 -2.40
CA ARG A 37 -12.66 -5.58 -3.59
C ARG A 37 -13.96 -5.46 -4.38
N LYS A 38 -15.10 -5.52 -3.70
CA LYS A 38 -16.42 -5.36 -4.31
C LYS A 38 -16.58 -4.00 -5.00
N THR A 39 -16.16 -2.93 -4.33
CA THR A 39 -16.24 -1.57 -4.87
C THR A 39 -15.30 -1.39 -6.06
N PHE A 40 -14.07 -1.89 -5.99
CA PHE A 40 -13.11 -1.81 -7.07
C PHE A 40 -13.60 -2.53 -8.33
N HIS A 41 -14.14 -3.74 -8.19
CA HIS A 41 -14.71 -4.47 -9.32
C HIS A 41 -15.94 -3.78 -9.91
N ALA A 42 -16.79 -3.15 -9.08
CA ALA A 42 -17.97 -2.39 -9.56
C ALA A 42 -17.57 -1.15 -10.39
N HIS A 43 -16.36 -0.64 -10.21
CA HIS A 43 -15.76 0.43 -11.00
C HIS A 43 -14.80 -0.07 -12.10
N ASN A 44 -14.84 -1.37 -12.42
CA ASN A 44 -14.01 -2.03 -13.44
C ASN A 44 -12.49 -2.01 -13.17
N PHE A 45 -12.07 -1.86 -11.91
CA PHE A 45 -10.68 -2.05 -11.55
C PHE A 45 -10.35 -3.55 -11.51
N GLN A 46 -9.22 -3.93 -12.06
CA GLN A 46 -8.69 -5.29 -12.09
C GLN A 46 -7.66 -5.50 -10.98
N GLU A 47 -7.69 -6.66 -10.31
CA GLU A 47 -6.72 -6.96 -9.27
C GLU A 47 -5.34 -7.21 -9.87
N PHE A 48 -4.33 -6.54 -9.30
CA PHE A 48 -2.93 -6.74 -9.64
C PHE A 48 -2.12 -7.07 -8.38
N ARG A 49 -1.33 -8.12 -8.43
CA ARG A 49 -0.50 -8.56 -7.29
C ARG A 49 0.96 -8.50 -7.65
N THR A 50 1.71 -7.72 -6.88
CA THR A 50 3.17 -7.64 -6.98
C THR A 50 3.84 -8.42 -5.85
N PRO A 51 5.11 -8.82 -6.00
CA PRO A 51 5.87 -9.44 -4.92
C PRO A 51 5.94 -8.55 -3.66
N ILE A 52 6.10 -9.19 -2.50
CA ILE A 52 6.36 -8.48 -1.23
C ILE A 52 7.80 -7.98 -1.17
N LEU A 53 8.72 -8.75 -1.74
CA LEU A 53 10.12 -8.40 -1.89
C LEU A 53 10.36 -7.73 -3.24
N GLU A 54 11.02 -6.60 -3.20
CA GLU A 54 11.38 -5.82 -4.38
C GLU A 54 12.85 -5.38 -4.32
N ASN A 55 13.40 -5.00 -5.45
CA ASN A 55 14.69 -4.35 -5.50
C ASN A 55 14.56 -2.93 -4.92
N LYS A 56 15.46 -2.55 -4.00
CA LYS A 56 15.45 -1.22 -3.38
C LYS A 56 15.46 -0.09 -4.40
N ASP A 57 16.19 -0.26 -5.50
CA ASP A 57 16.40 0.78 -6.51
C ASP A 57 15.10 1.31 -7.13
N ILE A 58 14.05 0.48 -7.19
CA ILE A 58 12.77 0.94 -7.75
C ILE A 58 12.14 2.04 -6.88
N PHE A 59 12.25 1.92 -5.55
CA PHE A 59 11.72 2.92 -4.64
C PHE A 59 12.60 4.17 -4.60
N THR A 60 13.92 3.99 -4.62
CA THR A 60 14.88 5.11 -4.65
C THR A 60 14.65 6.01 -5.88
N ARG A 61 14.44 5.39 -7.05
CA ARG A 61 14.20 6.13 -8.31
C ARG A 61 12.82 6.78 -8.37
N SER A 62 11.78 6.13 -7.83
CA SER A 62 10.40 6.61 -7.97
C SER A 62 9.99 7.61 -6.90
N VAL A 63 10.40 7.38 -5.65
CA VAL A 63 9.99 8.21 -4.48
C VAL A 63 11.03 9.29 -4.16
N GLY A 64 12.26 9.13 -4.70
CA GLY A 64 13.40 10.02 -4.46
C GLY A 64 14.23 9.60 -3.25
N GLU A 65 15.55 9.75 -3.39
CA GLU A 65 16.53 9.37 -2.35
C GLU A 65 16.34 10.14 -1.04
N THR A 66 15.79 11.34 -1.10
CA THR A 66 15.61 12.23 0.05
C THR A 66 14.31 11.99 0.80
N SER A 67 13.43 11.13 0.30
CA SER A 67 12.15 10.85 0.99
C SER A 67 12.37 10.10 2.31
N ASP A 68 11.60 10.44 3.33
CA ASP A 68 11.66 9.78 4.64
C ASP A 68 11.40 8.26 4.53
N ILE A 69 10.58 7.84 3.56
CA ILE A 69 10.29 6.42 3.33
C ILE A 69 11.56 5.70 2.92
N VAL A 70 12.30 6.22 1.94
CA VAL A 70 13.53 5.60 1.43
C VAL A 70 14.66 5.67 2.46
N GLN A 71 14.83 6.81 3.13
CA GLN A 71 15.95 7.02 4.04
C GLN A 71 15.81 6.32 5.39
N LYS A 72 14.60 6.23 5.95
CA LYS A 72 14.40 5.88 7.36
C LYS A 72 13.41 4.76 7.61
N GLN A 73 12.53 4.43 6.65
CA GLN A 73 11.39 3.57 6.93
C GLN A 73 11.37 2.26 6.15
N MET A 74 12.30 2.02 5.23
CA MET A 74 12.36 0.75 4.51
C MET A 74 13.04 -0.34 5.33
N TYR A 75 12.48 -1.56 5.26
CA TYR A 75 13.16 -2.77 5.65
C TYR A 75 14.01 -3.25 4.48
N GLU A 76 15.32 -3.14 4.61
CA GLU A 76 16.27 -3.52 3.57
C GLU A 76 17.28 -4.56 4.06
N PHE A 77 17.71 -5.41 3.16
CA PHE A 77 18.70 -6.46 3.41
C PHE A 77 19.35 -6.89 2.10
N GLN A 78 20.49 -7.56 2.19
CA GLN A 78 21.17 -8.13 1.03
C GLN A 78 20.74 -9.59 0.82
N ASP A 79 20.56 -9.98 -0.42
CA ASP A 79 20.42 -11.38 -0.79
C ASP A 79 21.79 -12.09 -0.78
N LYS A 80 21.79 -13.41 -1.02
CA LYS A 80 23.03 -14.21 -1.07
C LYS A 80 24.01 -13.80 -2.17
N LYS A 81 23.57 -13.03 -3.16
CA LYS A 81 24.40 -12.54 -4.28
C LYS A 81 24.80 -11.07 -4.12
N GLY A 82 24.42 -10.44 -3.01
CA GLY A 82 24.75 -9.05 -2.70
C GLY A 82 23.78 -8.02 -3.26
N ALA A 83 22.67 -8.44 -3.88
CA ALA A 83 21.64 -7.50 -4.33
C ALA A 83 20.87 -6.93 -3.12
N THR A 84 20.66 -5.61 -3.11
CA THR A 84 19.91 -4.94 -2.04
C THR A 84 18.41 -5.04 -2.32
N LEU A 85 17.73 -5.80 -1.48
CA LEU A 85 16.29 -6.01 -1.51
C LEU A 85 15.62 -5.25 -0.38
N CYS A 86 14.31 -5.03 -0.51
CA CYS A 86 13.49 -4.45 0.54
C CYS A 86 12.11 -5.10 0.61
N LEU A 87 11.49 -5.02 1.78
CA LEU A 87 10.05 -5.25 1.91
C LEU A 87 9.32 -4.00 1.39
N ARG A 88 8.36 -4.19 0.51
CA ARG A 88 7.61 -3.08 -0.11
C ARG A 88 6.98 -2.16 0.95
N PRO A 89 7.26 -0.85 0.94
CA PRO A 89 6.69 0.11 1.87
C PRO A 89 5.31 0.63 1.43
N GLU A 90 4.95 0.41 0.16
CA GLU A 90 3.69 0.83 -0.48
C GLU A 90 3.48 0.03 -1.77
N GLY A 91 2.32 0.16 -2.43
CA GLY A 91 1.96 -0.69 -3.57
C GLY A 91 2.16 -0.06 -4.95
N THR A 92 2.08 1.27 -5.07
CA THR A 92 2.10 2.00 -6.35
C THR A 92 3.37 1.75 -7.15
N VAL A 93 4.54 1.89 -6.52
CA VAL A 93 5.85 1.70 -7.20
C VAL A 93 6.03 0.28 -7.72
N GLY A 94 5.64 -0.72 -6.91
CA GLY A 94 5.69 -2.13 -7.32
C GLY A 94 4.79 -2.41 -8.51
N LEU A 95 3.60 -1.78 -8.55
CA LEU A 95 2.67 -1.91 -9.66
C LEU A 95 3.22 -1.23 -10.92
N ALA A 96 3.72 0.00 -10.81
CA ALA A 96 4.33 0.72 -11.93
C ALA A 96 5.51 -0.07 -12.55
N ARG A 97 6.40 -0.59 -11.69
CA ARG A 97 7.50 -1.47 -12.14
C ARG A 97 6.94 -2.70 -12.88
N ALA A 98 5.88 -3.33 -12.35
CA ALA A 98 5.32 -4.53 -12.96
C ALA A 98 4.68 -4.24 -14.33
N LEU A 99 4.06 -3.11 -14.55
CA LEU A 99 3.57 -2.69 -15.87
C LEU A 99 4.72 -2.60 -16.87
N LEU A 100 5.79 -1.88 -16.52
CA LEU A 100 6.96 -1.72 -17.36
C LEU A 100 7.63 -3.08 -17.69
N THR A 101 7.84 -3.92 -16.68
CA THR A 101 8.56 -5.20 -16.87
C THR A 101 7.75 -6.26 -17.62
N ASN A 102 6.44 -6.11 -17.72
CA ASN A 102 5.57 -7.02 -18.47
C ASN A 102 5.11 -6.41 -19.82
N GLY A 103 5.63 -5.24 -20.22
CA GLY A 103 5.25 -4.59 -21.47
C GLY A 103 3.79 -4.18 -21.50
N LEU A 104 3.25 -3.75 -20.35
CA LEU A 104 1.86 -3.29 -20.18
C LEU A 104 1.79 -1.77 -20.03
N ASP A 105 2.82 -1.07 -20.45
CA ASP A 105 3.01 0.39 -20.39
C ASP A 105 2.53 1.13 -21.66
N ASP A 106 1.68 0.47 -22.43
CA ASP A 106 0.98 1.10 -23.55
C ASP A 106 0.07 2.27 -23.12
N SER A 107 -0.39 3.06 -24.10
CA SER A 107 -1.25 4.21 -23.88
C SER A 107 -2.71 3.87 -23.51
N GLU A 108 -3.04 2.61 -23.30
CA GLU A 108 -4.38 2.20 -22.90
C GLU A 108 -4.65 2.58 -21.45
N ILE A 109 -5.88 3.08 -21.20
CA ILE A 109 -6.34 3.36 -19.83
C ILE A 109 -6.41 2.07 -19.03
N LYS A 110 -5.69 2.04 -17.92
CA LYS A 110 -5.67 0.90 -16.99
C LYS A 110 -6.25 1.28 -15.65
N LYS A 111 -7.23 0.50 -15.21
CA LYS A 111 -7.83 0.58 -13.89
C LYS A 111 -7.39 -0.64 -13.09
N LEU A 112 -6.47 -0.44 -12.18
CA LEU A 112 -5.84 -1.50 -11.41
C LEU A 112 -6.04 -1.28 -9.92
N PHE A 113 -6.13 -2.37 -9.15
CA PHE A 113 -6.12 -2.28 -7.70
C PHE A 113 -5.23 -3.35 -7.08
N TYR A 114 -4.77 -3.09 -5.87
CA TYR A 114 -4.05 -4.04 -5.05
C TYR A 114 -4.57 -4.02 -3.61
N ILE A 115 -4.51 -5.17 -2.95
CA ILE A 115 -4.79 -5.31 -1.52
C ILE A 115 -3.71 -6.23 -0.95
N GLY A 116 -3.04 -5.80 0.11
CA GLY A 116 -2.04 -6.65 0.75
C GLY A 116 -1.18 -5.95 1.79
N PRO A 117 -0.25 -6.69 2.39
CA PRO A 117 0.64 -6.18 3.43
C PRO A 117 1.72 -5.27 2.87
N MET A 118 2.00 -4.20 3.62
CA MET A 118 3.09 -3.25 3.42
C MET A 118 3.92 -3.17 4.70
N PHE A 119 5.16 -2.68 4.59
CA PHE A 119 6.13 -2.72 5.68
C PHE A 119 6.88 -1.40 5.79
N ARG A 120 6.80 -0.76 6.97
CA ARG A 120 7.55 0.48 7.26
C ARG A 120 8.19 0.42 8.63
N TYR A 121 9.46 0.74 8.71
CA TYR A 121 10.20 0.80 9.97
C TYR A 121 9.86 2.09 10.73
N GLU A 122 8.60 2.23 11.12
CA GLU A 122 8.13 3.36 11.91
C GLU A 122 8.13 3.05 13.40
N ARG A 123 8.09 4.11 14.22
CA ARG A 123 7.83 3.96 15.65
C ARG A 123 6.39 3.49 15.86
N PRO A 124 6.14 2.28 16.37
CA PRO A 124 4.80 1.79 16.54
C PRO A 124 4.01 2.64 17.54
N GLN A 125 2.84 3.08 17.13
CA GLN A 125 1.89 3.82 17.95
C GLN A 125 0.46 3.46 17.57
N LYS A 126 -0.54 4.04 18.25
CA LYS A 126 -1.95 3.79 17.91
C LYS A 126 -2.21 4.17 16.45
N GLY A 127 -2.69 3.20 15.65
CA GLY A 127 -2.94 3.37 14.21
C GLY A 127 -1.72 3.21 13.30
N ARG A 128 -0.48 3.12 13.82
CA ARG A 128 0.73 2.88 13.02
C ARG A 128 1.41 1.59 13.44
N LYS A 129 1.51 0.67 12.51
CA LYS A 129 2.19 -0.62 12.65
C LYS A 129 3.34 -0.69 11.65
N ARG A 130 4.29 -1.58 11.92
CA ARG A 130 5.40 -1.85 10.98
C ARG A 130 5.00 -2.76 9.84
N GLN A 131 4.01 -3.62 10.06
CA GLN A 131 3.27 -4.33 9.03
C GLN A 131 1.82 -3.90 9.09
N PHE A 132 1.28 -3.45 7.96
CA PHE A 132 -0.10 -3.00 7.83
C PHE A 132 -0.65 -3.41 6.47
N ASN A 133 -1.98 -3.48 6.32
CA ASN A 133 -2.60 -3.75 5.04
C ASN A 133 -2.94 -2.43 4.35
N GLN A 134 -2.71 -2.38 3.05
CA GLN A 134 -3.08 -1.29 2.17
C GLN A 134 -4.00 -1.83 1.08
N ALA A 135 -5.09 -1.12 0.82
CA ALA A 135 -5.88 -1.24 -0.38
C ALA A 135 -5.68 0.02 -1.20
N GLY A 136 -5.30 -0.10 -2.46
CA GLY A 136 -5.05 1.03 -3.36
C GLY A 136 -5.62 0.78 -4.74
N ILE A 137 -5.98 1.86 -5.41
CA ILE A 137 -6.36 1.87 -6.83
C ILE A 137 -5.42 2.77 -7.60
N GLU A 138 -5.11 2.37 -8.82
CA GLU A 138 -4.29 3.13 -9.76
C GLU A 138 -5.09 3.28 -11.07
N LEU A 139 -5.33 4.51 -11.48
CA LEU A 139 -5.90 4.83 -12.78
C LEU A 139 -4.78 5.44 -13.62
N ILE A 140 -4.41 4.77 -14.72
CA ILE A 140 -3.22 5.07 -15.49
C ILE A 140 -3.63 5.41 -16.91
N ALA A 141 -2.91 6.36 -17.52
CA ALA A 141 -3.12 6.85 -18.90
C ALA A 141 -4.46 7.57 -19.12
N ASP A 142 -5.09 8.09 -18.06
CA ASP A 142 -6.24 9.00 -18.14
C ASP A 142 -5.90 10.30 -17.41
N GLU A 143 -5.67 11.38 -18.16
CA GLU A 143 -5.34 12.72 -17.62
C GLU A 143 -6.58 13.60 -17.43
N SER A 144 -7.77 13.04 -17.59
CA SER A 144 -9.01 13.80 -17.45
C SER A 144 -9.36 14.03 -15.98
N TYR A 145 -10.03 15.16 -15.71
CA TYR A 145 -10.58 15.43 -14.37
C TYR A 145 -11.63 14.39 -13.93
N HIS A 146 -12.20 13.64 -14.86
CA HIS A 146 -13.12 12.54 -14.56
C HIS A 146 -12.38 11.38 -13.87
N ALA A 147 -11.11 11.14 -14.20
CA ALA A 147 -10.29 10.15 -13.53
C ALA A 147 -10.09 10.49 -12.05
N ASP A 148 -9.78 11.74 -11.73
CA ASP A 148 -9.67 12.22 -10.36
C ASP A 148 -10.97 12.09 -9.59
N LEU A 149 -12.09 12.47 -10.22
CA LEU A 149 -13.42 12.33 -9.62
C LEU A 149 -13.77 10.87 -9.34
N GLU A 150 -13.46 9.95 -10.27
CA GLU A 150 -13.72 8.53 -10.08
C GLU A 150 -12.93 7.96 -8.91
N VAL A 151 -11.62 8.27 -8.81
CA VAL A 151 -10.78 7.85 -7.70
C VAL A 151 -11.33 8.33 -6.35
N ILE A 152 -11.73 9.61 -6.28
CA ILE A 152 -12.36 10.20 -5.08
C ILE A 152 -13.69 9.48 -4.75
N GLN A 153 -14.53 9.25 -5.75
CA GLN A 153 -15.82 8.58 -5.57
C GLN A 153 -15.67 7.15 -5.05
N VAL A 154 -14.70 6.39 -5.55
CA VAL A 154 -14.38 5.04 -5.08
C VAL A 154 -14.01 5.06 -3.60
N GLY A 155 -13.13 5.97 -3.18
CA GLY A 155 -12.75 6.13 -1.78
C GLY A 155 -13.93 6.51 -0.89
N VAL A 156 -14.74 7.48 -1.31
CA VAL A 156 -15.96 7.90 -0.61
C VAL A 156 -16.96 6.74 -0.49
N ARG A 157 -17.12 5.95 -1.55
CA ARG A 157 -18.04 4.81 -1.56
C ARG A 157 -17.63 3.76 -0.53
N ILE A 158 -16.36 3.38 -0.49
CA ILE A 158 -15.83 2.42 0.49
C ILE A 158 -16.11 2.88 1.92
N LEU A 159 -15.82 4.15 2.24
CA LEU A 159 -16.05 4.68 3.59
C LEU A 159 -17.54 4.68 3.97
N LYS A 160 -18.44 4.98 3.03
CA LYS A 160 -19.89 4.90 3.23
C LYS A 160 -20.34 3.46 3.46
N ASP A 161 -19.90 2.51 2.64
CA ASP A 161 -20.27 1.10 2.75
C ASP A 161 -19.75 0.46 4.06
N LEU A 162 -18.62 0.96 4.58
CA LEU A 162 -18.09 0.60 5.90
C LEU A 162 -18.75 1.36 7.06
N ASN A 163 -19.72 2.24 6.78
CA ASN A 163 -20.38 3.09 7.76
C ASN A 163 -19.39 3.92 8.63
N VAL A 164 -18.32 4.40 8.01
CA VAL A 164 -17.31 5.25 8.64
C VAL A 164 -17.75 6.71 8.50
N LYS A 165 -17.81 7.44 9.62
CA LYS A 165 -18.01 8.90 9.57
C LYS A 165 -16.71 9.57 9.14
N PHE A 166 -16.77 10.41 8.12
CA PHE A 166 -15.60 11.13 7.59
C PHE A 166 -15.99 12.53 7.10
N LYS A 167 -15.00 13.38 6.93
CA LYS A 167 -15.06 14.66 6.22
C LYS A 167 -14.15 14.55 5.01
N LEU A 168 -14.66 14.82 3.83
CA LEU A 168 -13.84 14.92 2.62
C LEU A 168 -13.26 16.33 2.55
N GLU A 169 -11.95 16.44 2.51
CA GLU A 169 -11.23 17.67 2.23
C GLU A 169 -10.44 17.47 0.95
N ILE A 170 -10.63 18.37 -0.01
CA ILE A 170 -9.94 18.36 -1.29
C ILE A 170 -8.97 19.52 -1.30
N ASN A 171 -7.71 19.25 -1.62
CA ASN A 171 -6.68 20.25 -1.77
C ASN A 171 -5.99 20.06 -3.12
N TYR A 172 -5.56 21.15 -3.71
CA TYR A 172 -4.82 21.16 -4.97
C TYR A 172 -3.41 21.67 -4.71
N VAL A 173 -2.41 20.87 -5.09
CA VAL A 173 -1.02 21.31 -5.11
C VAL A 173 -0.74 21.77 -6.53
N GLY A 174 -0.91 23.05 -6.80
CA GLY A 174 -0.62 23.66 -8.10
C GLY A 174 0.86 23.54 -8.48
N ASP A 175 1.14 23.75 -9.76
CA ASP A 175 2.50 23.95 -10.22
C ASP A 175 3.10 25.27 -9.70
N VAL A 176 4.41 25.48 -9.92
CA VAL A 176 5.12 26.68 -9.45
C VAL A 176 4.50 27.97 -10.02
N GLN A 177 3.90 27.94 -11.22
CA GLN A 177 3.25 29.10 -11.83
C GLN A 177 1.92 29.41 -11.14
N THR A 178 1.12 28.39 -10.82
CA THR A 178 -0.15 28.55 -10.11
C THR A 178 0.08 29.04 -8.67
N LEU A 179 1.11 28.53 -7.98
CA LEU A 179 1.46 28.96 -6.63
C LEU A 179 1.97 30.41 -6.55
N SER A 180 2.45 30.99 -7.66
CA SER A 180 2.90 32.38 -7.71
C SER A 180 1.76 33.39 -7.86
N ILE A 181 0.52 32.94 -8.06
CA ILE A 181 -0.68 33.77 -8.26
C ILE A 181 -1.46 33.95 -6.94
N TYR A 182 -1.16 33.12 -5.92
CA TYR A 182 -1.71 33.21 -4.57
C TYR A 182 -0.68 33.66 -3.56
#